data_94c7d7daad8e717c398fa9ba78ee5361
#
_entry.id   94c7d7daad8e717c398fa9ba78ee5361
#
_cell.length_a   1.000
_cell.length_b   1.000
_cell.length_c   1.000
_cell.angle_alpha   90.00
_cell.angle_beta   90.00
_cell.angle_gamma   90.00
#
_symmetry.space_group_name_H-M   'P 1'
#
loop_
_entity.id
_entity.type
_entity.pdbx_description
1 polymer ?
#
loop_
_entity_poly.entity_id
_entity_poly.type
_entity_poly.pdbx_seq_one_letter_code
_entity_poly.pdbx_strand_id
1 'polypeptide(L)'
;MSRGVFKWALAAAAAAVMLAGCAHPQLVELGDAETAVVERLGEPMAKTRMADGTERWTYSLQPYGQEVWWLFVDETGHVVSREQGLQEKYFNLIRPGVSTEDDVWKLWGRCAQKYTFHLVNQHAWMYRYKDFGGFDMAVWPQFDENGVVQSVETTMDPWKEEDGEWLFAF
;
A
#
# COMPACT_ATOMS: atom_id res chain seq x y z
N MET A 1 45.71 0.27 -25.56
CA MET A 1 45.20 -0.66 -24.52
C MET A 1 44.03 -0.05 -23.73
N SER A 2 42.96 0.43 -24.35
CA SER A 2 41.83 1.05 -23.58
C SER A 2 40.41 0.62 -23.97
N ARG A 3 40.27 -0.20 -25.00
CA ARG A 3 38.91 -0.65 -25.46
C ARG A 3 38.31 -1.81 -24.66
N GLY A 4 39.14 -2.59 -23.94
CA GLY A 4 38.67 -3.73 -23.13
C GLY A 4 38.04 -3.31 -21.79
N VAL A 5 38.67 -2.37 -21.10
CA VAL A 5 38.22 -1.94 -19.77
C VAL A 5 36.86 -1.26 -19.81
N PHE A 6 36.55 -0.52 -20.88
CA PHE A 6 35.26 0.16 -21.06
C PHE A 6 34.09 -0.83 -21.30
N LYS A 7 34.34 -1.95 -21.98
CA LYS A 7 33.32 -3.00 -22.20
C LYS A 7 32.98 -3.75 -20.91
N TRP A 8 33.97 -3.99 -20.06
CA TRP A 8 33.72 -4.65 -18.76
C TRP A 8 33.00 -3.74 -17.76
N ALA A 9 33.26 -2.44 -17.77
CA ALA A 9 32.59 -1.46 -16.94
C ALA A 9 31.10 -1.32 -17.32
N LEU A 10 30.77 -1.32 -18.62
CA LEU A 10 29.40 -1.30 -19.12
C LEU A 10 28.63 -2.59 -18.80
N ALA A 11 29.29 -3.75 -18.87
CA ALA A 11 28.68 -5.02 -18.51
C ALA A 11 28.39 -5.13 -17.00
N ALA A 12 29.30 -4.61 -16.17
CA ALA A 12 29.09 -4.57 -14.71
C ALA A 12 27.97 -3.60 -14.31
N ALA A 13 27.85 -2.44 -14.96
CA ALA A 13 26.77 -1.50 -14.73
C ALA A 13 25.40 -2.06 -15.17
N ALA A 14 25.34 -2.78 -16.30
CA ALA A 14 24.13 -3.45 -16.76
C ALA A 14 23.71 -4.60 -15.83
N ALA A 15 24.65 -5.36 -15.26
CA ALA A 15 24.38 -6.40 -14.29
C ALA A 15 23.85 -5.85 -12.95
N ALA A 16 24.33 -4.68 -12.51
CA ALA A 16 23.85 -4.03 -11.30
C ALA A 16 22.39 -3.55 -11.42
N VAL A 17 21.96 -3.13 -12.61
CA VAL A 17 20.55 -2.72 -12.87
C VAL A 17 19.62 -3.93 -12.90
N MET A 18 20.08 -5.11 -13.28
CA MET A 18 19.28 -6.35 -13.30
C MET A 18 19.06 -6.96 -11.89
N LEU A 19 19.85 -6.54 -10.90
CA LEU A 19 19.73 -6.97 -9.50
C LEU A 19 18.76 -6.09 -8.68
N ALA A 20 18.18 -5.02 -9.26
CA ALA A 20 17.00 -4.36 -8.73
C ALA A 20 15.78 -5.28 -8.93
N GLY A 21 15.82 -6.47 -8.35
CA GLY A 21 14.68 -7.39 -8.27
C GLY A 21 13.48 -6.63 -7.73
N CYS A 22 12.30 -6.93 -8.24
CA CYS A 22 11.04 -6.28 -7.89
C CYS A 22 10.97 -6.06 -6.37
N ALA A 23 11.13 -4.81 -5.93
CA ALA A 23 11.03 -4.42 -4.55
C ALA A 23 9.55 -4.52 -4.13
N HIS A 24 9.14 -5.67 -3.62
CA HIS A 24 7.77 -5.91 -3.19
C HIS A 24 7.73 -6.27 -1.71
N PRO A 25 6.85 -5.65 -0.90
CA PRO A 25 6.82 -5.89 0.54
C PRO A 25 6.51 -7.36 0.90
N GLN A 26 5.81 -8.10 0.05
CA GLN A 26 5.55 -9.53 0.22
C GLN A 26 6.84 -10.37 0.28
N LEU A 27 7.94 -9.89 -0.32
CA LEU A 27 9.22 -10.60 -0.38
C LEU A 27 10.13 -10.29 0.82
N VAL A 28 9.67 -9.48 1.77
CA VAL A 28 10.37 -9.26 3.04
C VAL A 28 10.31 -10.54 3.86
N GLU A 29 11.44 -11.01 4.36
CA GLU A 29 11.50 -12.22 5.17
C GLU A 29 11.41 -11.87 6.67
N LEU A 30 10.91 -12.82 7.47
CA LEU A 30 10.94 -12.67 8.92
C LEU A 30 12.39 -12.73 9.38
N GLY A 31 12.78 -11.79 10.25
CA GLY A 31 14.16 -11.60 10.68
C GLY A 31 14.97 -10.61 9.85
N ASP A 32 14.43 -10.09 8.72
CA ASP A 32 15.08 -9.02 7.99
C ASP A 32 15.27 -7.81 8.90
N ALA A 33 16.48 -7.21 8.88
CA ALA A 33 16.75 -5.98 9.60
C ALA A 33 16.00 -4.79 8.94
N GLU A 34 15.49 -3.88 9.76
CA GLU A 34 14.78 -2.66 9.30
C GLU A 34 15.58 -1.87 8.26
N THR A 35 16.91 -1.77 8.43
CA THR A 35 17.78 -1.07 7.49
C THR A 35 17.78 -1.72 6.11
N ALA A 36 17.79 -3.06 6.03
CA ALA A 36 17.72 -3.79 4.76
C ALA A 36 16.34 -3.66 4.11
N VAL A 37 15.27 -3.59 4.90
CA VAL A 37 13.91 -3.32 4.41
C VAL A 37 13.83 -1.94 3.78
N VAL A 38 14.32 -0.89 4.48
CA VAL A 38 14.31 0.48 3.97
C VAL A 38 15.21 0.62 2.73
N GLU A 39 16.37 -0.02 2.69
CA GLU A 39 17.23 -0.02 1.51
C GLU A 39 16.54 -0.61 0.28
N ARG A 40 15.74 -1.67 0.47
CA ARG A 40 15.03 -2.39 -0.60
C ARG A 40 13.71 -1.74 -1.02
N LEU A 41 12.88 -1.31 -0.06
CA LEU A 41 11.53 -0.81 -0.30
C LEU A 41 11.41 0.71 -0.23
N GLY A 42 12.40 1.40 0.31
CA GLY A 42 12.31 2.80 0.73
C GLY A 42 11.62 2.96 2.10
N GLU A 43 11.48 4.21 2.53
CA GLU A 43 10.78 4.51 3.79
C GLU A 43 9.31 4.12 3.73
N PRO A 44 8.75 3.56 4.82
CA PRO A 44 7.31 3.30 4.91
C PRO A 44 6.52 4.62 4.92
N MET A 45 5.30 4.59 4.42
CA MET A 45 4.42 5.76 4.39
C MET A 45 3.95 6.19 5.78
N ALA A 46 3.87 5.24 6.70
CA ALA A 46 3.56 5.49 8.10
C ALA A 46 4.22 4.43 9.00
N LYS A 47 4.59 4.83 10.20
CA LYS A 47 5.03 3.97 11.29
C LYS A 47 4.07 4.16 12.46
N THR A 48 3.56 3.07 13.02
CA THR A 48 2.58 3.11 14.11
C THR A 48 3.00 2.16 15.22
N ARG A 49 3.24 2.69 16.42
CA ARG A 49 3.55 1.87 17.60
C ARG A 49 2.33 1.06 18.01
N MET A 50 2.50 -0.25 18.16
CA MET A 50 1.46 -1.18 18.57
C MET A 50 1.52 -1.44 20.09
N ALA A 51 0.41 -1.94 20.65
CA ALA A 51 0.30 -2.21 22.08
C ALA A 51 1.24 -3.34 22.57
N ASP A 52 1.61 -4.25 21.68
CA ASP A 52 2.54 -5.36 21.95
C ASP A 52 4.03 -4.95 21.90
N GLY A 53 4.31 -3.67 21.66
CA GLY A 53 5.66 -3.13 21.57
C GLY A 53 6.24 -3.15 20.17
N THR A 54 5.61 -3.80 19.18
CA THR A 54 6.07 -3.73 17.78
C THR A 54 5.75 -2.38 17.15
N GLU A 55 6.38 -2.09 16.02
CA GLU A 55 6.03 -0.96 15.16
C GLU A 55 5.48 -1.48 13.84
N ARG A 56 4.25 -1.10 13.47
CA ARG A 56 3.67 -1.41 12.17
C ARG A 56 4.13 -0.38 11.15
N TRP A 57 4.78 -0.86 10.10
CA TRP A 57 5.22 -0.09 8.95
C TRP A 57 4.26 -0.30 7.79
N THR A 58 3.70 0.76 7.24
CA THR A 58 2.69 0.72 6.17
C THR A 58 3.31 1.04 4.82
N TYR A 59 3.17 0.11 3.87
CA TYR A 59 3.58 0.23 2.48
C TYR A 59 2.37 0.08 1.56
N SER A 60 1.97 1.15 0.88
CA SER A 60 0.89 1.13 -0.10
C SER A 60 1.44 0.99 -1.51
N LEU A 61 0.92 0.04 -2.27
CA LEU A 61 1.25 -0.14 -3.69
C LEU A 61 0.33 0.67 -4.62
N GLN A 62 -0.62 1.43 -4.04
CA GLN A 62 -1.48 2.32 -4.80
C GLN A 62 -0.68 3.42 -5.53
N PRO A 63 -1.15 3.91 -6.68
CA PRO A 63 -2.41 3.62 -7.36
C PRO A 63 -2.37 2.37 -8.27
N TYR A 64 -1.19 1.89 -8.65
CA TYR A 64 -1.06 0.85 -9.69
C TYR A 64 -1.26 -0.57 -9.14
N GLY A 65 -0.82 -0.82 -7.89
CA GLY A 65 -1.11 -2.06 -7.19
C GLY A 65 -2.43 -1.98 -6.42
N GLN A 66 -2.95 -3.13 -6.01
CA GLN A 66 -4.20 -3.28 -5.27
C GLN A 66 -3.95 -3.82 -3.85
N GLU A 67 -2.80 -3.51 -3.29
CA GLU A 67 -2.35 -4.04 -2.00
C GLU A 67 -1.80 -2.93 -1.11
N VAL A 68 -1.94 -3.15 0.19
CA VAL A 68 -1.23 -2.42 1.24
C VAL A 68 -0.62 -3.45 2.17
N TRP A 69 0.67 -3.35 2.39
CA TRP A 69 1.40 -4.27 3.24
C TRP A 69 1.75 -3.63 4.58
N TRP A 70 1.51 -4.38 5.64
CA TRP A 70 1.99 -4.07 6.98
C TRP A 70 3.17 -4.98 7.29
N LEU A 71 4.29 -4.37 7.65
CA LEU A 71 5.44 -5.07 8.23
C LEU A 71 5.49 -4.71 9.71
N PHE A 72 5.59 -5.68 10.58
CA PHE A 72 5.72 -5.46 12.01
C PHE A 72 7.16 -5.66 12.41
N VAL A 73 7.77 -4.61 12.95
CA VAL A 73 9.17 -4.55 13.36
C VAL A 73 9.22 -4.53 14.88
N ASP A 74 10.06 -5.36 15.47
CA ASP A 74 10.23 -5.42 16.92
C ASP A 74 11.18 -4.34 17.44
N GLU A 75 11.37 -4.29 18.77
CA GLU A 75 12.24 -3.32 19.43
C GLU A 75 13.74 -3.50 19.09
N THR A 76 14.12 -4.64 18.54
CA THR A 76 15.49 -4.91 18.07
C THR A 76 15.70 -4.54 16.61
N GLY A 77 14.68 -3.99 15.94
CA GLY A 77 14.73 -3.55 14.55
C GLY A 77 14.63 -4.70 13.53
N HIS A 78 13.97 -5.81 13.88
CA HIS A 78 13.79 -6.93 12.96
C HIS A 78 12.31 -7.16 12.65
N VAL A 79 12.03 -7.58 11.42
CA VAL A 79 10.68 -7.91 10.96
C VAL A 79 10.22 -9.21 11.62
N VAL A 80 9.16 -9.15 12.41
CA VAL A 80 8.59 -10.31 13.11
C VAL A 80 7.31 -10.82 12.47
N SER A 81 6.63 -9.99 11.66
CA SER A 81 5.42 -10.37 10.94
C SER A 81 5.21 -9.48 9.72
N ARG A 82 4.49 -10.00 8.74
CA ARG A 82 4.01 -9.24 7.59
C ARG A 82 2.58 -9.63 7.26
N GLU A 83 1.77 -8.67 6.81
CA GLU A 83 0.38 -8.91 6.49
C GLU A 83 -0.11 -7.97 5.38
N GLN A 84 -0.98 -8.48 4.50
CA GLN A 84 -1.69 -7.65 3.55
C GLN A 84 -2.85 -6.95 4.28
N GLY A 85 -2.71 -5.63 4.47
CA GLY A 85 -3.58 -4.82 5.33
C GLY A 85 -4.82 -4.25 4.62
N LEU A 86 -4.92 -4.35 3.29
CA LEU A 86 -6.07 -3.86 2.54
C LEU A 86 -6.99 -5.03 2.18
N GLN A 87 -7.61 -5.61 3.19
CA GLN A 87 -8.55 -6.72 3.10
C GLN A 87 -9.83 -6.39 3.88
N GLU A 88 -10.98 -6.92 3.44
CA GLU A 88 -12.29 -6.63 4.04
C GLU A 88 -12.36 -6.87 5.55
N LYS A 89 -11.66 -7.89 6.04
CA LYS A 89 -11.57 -8.20 7.48
C LYS A 89 -11.00 -7.06 8.33
N TYR A 90 -10.33 -6.09 7.72
CA TYR A 90 -9.73 -4.93 8.39
C TYR A 90 -10.47 -3.62 8.17
N PHE A 91 -11.52 -3.59 7.35
CA PHE A 91 -12.26 -2.35 7.11
C PHE A 91 -12.94 -1.81 8.37
N ASN A 92 -13.29 -2.70 9.30
CA ASN A 92 -13.85 -2.34 10.60
C ASN A 92 -12.87 -1.64 11.56
N LEU A 93 -11.57 -1.60 11.24
CA LEU A 93 -10.60 -0.79 11.96
C LEU A 93 -10.84 0.71 11.73
N ILE A 94 -11.51 1.05 10.63
CA ILE A 94 -11.95 2.41 10.34
C ILE A 94 -13.39 2.55 10.85
N ARG A 95 -13.56 3.40 11.86
CA ARG A 95 -14.84 3.58 12.55
C ARG A 95 -15.48 4.91 12.18
N PRO A 96 -16.64 4.92 11.50
CA PRO A 96 -17.39 6.14 11.23
C PRO A 96 -17.65 6.96 12.50
N GLY A 97 -17.54 8.28 12.38
CA GLY A 97 -17.69 9.23 13.48
C GLY A 97 -16.50 9.29 14.47
N VAL A 98 -15.46 8.44 14.29
CA VAL A 98 -14.32 8.34 15.21
C VAL A 98 -12.99 8.44 14.47
N SER A 99 -12.79 7.61 13.44
CA SER A 99 -11.53 7.58 12.69
C SER A 99 -11.37 8.83 11.84
N THR A 100 -10.13 9.26 11.69
CA THR A 100 -9.74 10.45 10.91
C THR A 100 -8.98 10.07 9.65
N GLU A 101 -8.71 11.05 8.79
CA GLU A 101 -7.79 10.88 7.65
C GLU A 101 -6.42 10.34 8.09
N ASP A 102 -5.90 10.80 9.23
CA ASP A 102 -4.61 10.35 9.76
C ASP A 102 -4.66 8.87 10.16
N ASP A 103 -5.77 8.41 10.74
CA ASP A 103 -5.96 6.99 11.06
C ASP A 103 -6.01 6.13 9.78
N VAL A 104 -6.73 6.59 8.74
CA VAL A 104 -6.77 5.90 7.45
C VAL A 104 -5.40 5.90 6.77
N TRP A 105 -4.68 7.03 6.82
CA TRP A 105 -3.32 7.13 6.30
C TRP A 105 -2.35 6.17 7.03
N LYS A 106 -2.42 6.10 8.34
CA LYS A 106 -1.62 5.16 9.13
C LYS A 106 -1.91 3.70 8.82
N LEU A 107 -3.17 3.39 8.51
CA LEU A 107 -3.58 2.04 8.12
C LEU A 107 -3.17 1.70 6.68
N TRP A 108 -3.50 2.56 5.73
CA TRP A 108 -3.42 2.20 4.31
C TRP A 108 -2.47 3.08 3.47
N GLY A 109 -1.93 4.15 4.03
CA GLY A 109 -1.02 5.06 3.32
C GLY A 109 -1.68 5.75 2.13
N ARG A 110 -0.93 5.86 1.02
CA ARG A 110 -1.42 6.50 -0.20
C ARG A 110 -2.62 5.76 -0.77
N CYS A 111 -3.68 6.52 -1.11
CA CYS A 111 -4.83 6.03 -1.88
C CYS A 111 -4.56 6.07 -3.40
N ALA A 112 -5.40 5.39 -4.18
CA ALA A 112 -5.34 5.44 -5.64
C ALA A 112 -5.77 6.81 -6.16
N GLN A 113 -6.85 7.35 -5.62
CA GLN A 113 -7.42 8.64 -6.03
C GLN A 113 -8.21 9.29 -4.90
N LYS A 114 -8.24 10.63 -4.90
CA LYS A 114 -9.06 11.43 -4.00
C LYS A 114 -10.18 12.10 -4.79
N TYR A 115 -11.36 12.13 -4.21
CA TYR A 115 -12.55 12.77 -4.78
C TYR A 115 -13.11 13.79 -3.80
N THR A 116 -13.61 14.90 -4.31
CA THR A 116 -14.24 15.96 -3.51
C THR A 116 -15.67 16.17 -3.98
N PHE A 117 -16.60 16.15 -3.04
CA PHE A 117 -18.04 16.32 -3.26
C PHE A 117 -18.48 17.67 -2.69
N HIS A 118 -18.32 18.74 -3.49
CA HIS A 118 -18.53 20.12 -3.04
C HIS A 118 -19.96 20.41 -2.53
N LEU A 119 -20.97 19.70 -3.05
CA LEU A 119 -22.38 19.93 -2.66
C LEU A 119 -22.67 19.50 -1.22
N VAL A 120 -21.91 18.60 -0.66
CA VAL A 120 -22.10 18.03 0.69
C VAL A 120 -20.89 18.28 1.60
N ASN A 121 -19.91 19.05 1.15
CA ASN A 121 -18.66 19.32 1.86
C ASN A 121 -17.97 18.05 2.35
N GLN A 122 -17.93 17.03 1.51
CA GLN A 122 -17.29 15.75 1.79
C GLN A 122 -16.21 15.44 0.77
N HIS A 123 -15.30 14.55 1.13
CA HIS A 123 -14.34 13.96 0.21
C HIS A 123 -14.14 12.48 0.51
N ALA A 124 -13.63 11.75 -0.46
CA ALA A 124 -13.38 10.31 -0.32
C ALA A 124 -12.01 9.94 -0.86
N TRP A 125 -11.40 8.95 -0.25
CA TRP A 125 -10.17 8.33 -0.71
C TRP A 125 -10.49 6.94 -1.27
N MET A 126 -10.14 6.69 -2.53
CA MET A 126 -10.30 5.40 -3.18
C MET A 126 -9.08 4.53 -2.96
N TYR A 127 -9.28 3.34 -2.42
CA TYR A 127 -8.26 2.29 -2.36
C TYR A 127 -8.74 1.08 -3.16
N ARG A 128 -7.95 0.67 -4.13
CA ARG A 128 -8.25 -0.46 -5.01
C ARG A 128 -7.75 -1.74 -4.36
N TYR A 129 -8.57 -2.80 -4.34
CA TYR A 129 -8.21 -4.08 -3.72
C TYR A 129 -8.82 -5.25 -4.50
N LYS A 130 -8.37 -6.47 -4.19
CA LYS A 130 -9.05 -7.70 -4.62
C LYS A 130 -9.79 -8.29 -3.44
N ASP A 131 -11.07 -8.63 -3.66
CA ASP A 131 -11.85 -9.35 -2.67
C ASP A 131 -11.41 -10.83 -2.57
N PHE A 132 -12.10 -11.58 -1.71
CA PHE A 132 -11.81 -13.02 -1.52
C PHE A 132 -12.05 -13.84 -2.81
N GLY A 133 -12.96 -13.41 -3.68
CA GLY A 133 -13.25 -14.04 -4.98
C GLY A 133 -12.26 -13.66 -6.08
N GLY A 134 -11.35 -12.73 -5.82
CA GLY A 134 -10.39 -12.20 -6.80
C GLY A 134 -10.96 -11.10 -7.68
N PHE A 135 -12.17 -10.60 -7.37
CA PHE A 135 -12.77 -9.48 -8.10
C PHE A 135 -12.07 -8.17 -7.79
N ASP A 136 -11.96 -7.33 -8.80
CA ASP A 136 -11.42 -5.98 -8.68
C ASP A 136 -12.44 -5.06 -8.02
N MET A 137 -12.11 -4.59 -6.81
CA MET A 137 -12.96 -3.80 -5.94
C MET A 137 -12.27 -2.49 -5.53
N ALA A 138 -13.06 -1.55 -5.06
CA ALA A 138 -12.59 -0.34 -4.42
C ALA A 138 -13.29 -0.12 -3.08
N VAL A 139 -12.53 0.28 -2.06
CA VAL A 139 -13.04 0.73 -0.76
C VAL A 139 -12.85 2.24 -0.62
N TRP A 140 -13.87 2.90 -0.08
CA TRP A 140 -14.02 4.34 -0.05
C TRP A 140 -14.30 4.85 1.37
N PRO A 141 -13.28 5.12 2.20
CA PRO A 141 -13.47 5.98 3.36
C PRO A 141 -13.93 7.37 2.87
N GLN A 142 -15.09 7.81 3.35
CA GLN A 142 -15.66 9.13 3.09
C GLN A 142 -15.50 10.00 4.33
N PHE A 143 -15.05 11.23 4.14
CA PHE A 143 -14.72 12.15 5.22
C PHE A 143 -15.59 13.40 5.14
N ASP A 144 -15.90 13.96 6.29
CA ASP A 144 -16.49 15.29 6.39
C ASP A 144 -15.42 16.40 6.21
N GLU A 145 -15.85 17.65 6.34
CA GLU A 145 -14.99 18.84 6.23
C GLU A 145 -13.87 18.89 7.30
N ASN A 146 -14.01 18.17 8.42
CA ASN A 146 -13.03 18.09 9.51
C ASN A 146 -12.08 16.89 9.35
N GLY A 147 -12.23 16.11 8.28
CA GLY A 147 -11.44 14.91 8.04
C GLY A 147 -11.83 13.72 8.90
N VAL A 148 -13.05 13.69 9.45
CA VAL A 148 -13.59 12.56 10.20
C VAL A 148 -14.34 11.64 9.26
N VAL A 149 -14.07 10.32 9.33
CA VAL A 149 -14.74 9.31 8.51
C VAL A 149 -16.24 9.30 8.82
N GLN A 150 -17.07 9.42 7.79
CA GLN A 150 -18.53 9.36 7.88
C GLN A 150 -19.06 7.98 7.50
N SER A 151 -18.48 7.36 6.47
CA SER A 151 -18.81 6.00 6.03
C SER A 151 -17.58 5.33 5.40
N VAL A 152 -17.67 4.01 5.23
CA VAL A 152 -16.72 3.19 4.46
C VAL A 152 -17.53 2.35 3.50
N GLU A 153 -17.50 2.70 2.24
CA GLU A 153 -18.28 2.04 1.19
C GLU A 153 -17.37 1.15 0.33
N THR A 154 -17.95 0.14 -0.29
CA THR A 154 -17.26 -0.72 -1.27
C THR A 154 -18.03 -0.76 -2.58
N THR A 155 -17.30 -0.75 -3.69
CA THR A 155 -17.84 -0.84 -5.05
C THR A 155 -16.96 -1.75 -5.91
N MET A 156 -17.41 -2.08 -7.11
CA MET A 156 -16.50 -2.56 -8.13
C MET A 156 -15.42 -1.50 -8.41
N ASP A 157 -14.21 -1.91 -8.85
CA ASP A 157 -13.13 -0.99 -9.18
C ASP A 157 -13.49 -0.19 -10.43
N PRO A 158 -13.75 1.12 -10.33
CA PRO A 158 -14.19 1.91 -11.49
C PRO A 158 -13.13 1.99 -12.58
N TRP A 159 -11.85 1.84 -12.27
CA TRP A 159 -10.80 1.84 -13.29
C TRP A 159 -10.82 0.58 -14.16
N LYS A 160 -11.37 -0.53 -13.64
CA LYS A 160 -11.55 -1.77 -14.39
C LYS A 160 -12.85 -1.76 -15.20
N GLU A 161 -13.88 -1.09 -14.71
CA GLU A 161 -15.12 -0.89 -15.46
C GLU A 161 -14.90 -0.04 -16.72
N GLU A 162 -14.08 1.03 -16.64
CA GLU A 162 -13.76 1.90 -17.79
C GLU A 162 -12.95 1.17 -18.87
N ASP A 163 -12.11 0.21 -18.52
CA ASP A 163 -11.32 -0.58 -19.45
C ASP A 163 -12.17 -1.60 -20.24
N GLY A 164 -13.48 -1.76 -19.94
CA GLY A 164 -14.40 -2.64 -20.68
C GLY A 164 -14.16 -4.13 -20.46
N GLU A 165 -13.34 -4.53 -19.49
CA GLU A 165 -13.05 -5.93 -19.19
C GLU A 165 -14.28 -6.74 -18.76
N TRP A 166 -15.36 -6.07 -18.34
CA TRP A 166 -16.62 -6.72 -17.91
C TRP A 166 -17.52 -7.21 -19.04
N LEU A 167 -17.28 -6.76 -20.28
CA LEU A 167 -18.14 -7.14 -21.43
C LEU A 167 -17.96 -8.60 -21.90
N PHE A 168 -16.99 -9.33 -21.37
CA PHE A 168 -16.65 -10.70 -21.80
C PHE A 168 -16.66 -11.74 -20.66
N ALA A 169 -17.20 -11.45 -19.51
CA ALA A 169 -17.28 -12.36 -18.36
C ALA A 169 -18.63 -13.08 -18.27
N PHE A 170 -19.16 -13.56 -19.43
CA PHE A 170 -20.33 -14.45 -19.51
C PHE A 170 -20.00 -15.70 -20.34
#